data_34e7eb5a7d10c561ade47e61101807b4
#
_entry.id   34e7eb5a7d10c561ade47e61101807b4
#
_cell.length_a   1.000
_cell.length_b   1.000
_cell.length_c   1.000
_cell.angle_alpha   90.00
_cell.angle_beta   90.00
_cell.angle_gamma   90.00
#
_symmetry.space_group_name_H-M   'P 1'
#
loop_
_entity.id
_entity.type
_entity.pdbx_description
1 polymer ?
#
loop_
_entity_poly.entity_id
_entity_poly.type
_entity_poly.pdbx_seq_one_letter_code
_entity_poly.pdbx_strand_id
1 'polypeptide(L)'
;MTALPESLTTAALLGTARSAPEFDALHTADAAGELTGDPAATLLAAAALETTFVTAATVPVIRELPSPAPDDDRPVLPDAAAERLRALLAVRSPLLDEWFEVAARFRASYDIVVDLLTVATTDAVHRDRLVALTGARGRWVAARNPEWAGLLPPDPLDDSPWHAGPPARRRRWFEALRAHDPAAATATLAASWGAQTAAQRAELVALLAVGLGPHDEDLLERALDDRSRKVRAVALDLLPRLPDSAFARRMAERVRQWLLVDGATVTLAVPERPDESALRDGLADDPARDLLVAAVAAAPLSVWREYAGDTVLPEFDVDDTVRTALTDAALTEAALTEAALTEAWGRAVVRQRDGDWAAALLRRDGTVDAAVAQVVPRDILLAHLRGASPSAVLDDALLAALPAPWPRDVAEKVLTALYTKLTTTRVVRDVLTLLAHRAPFELADLLADAANRTDDLGRLHLFASAADTLTLRKTIHEELS
;
A
#
# COMPACT_ATOMS: atom_id res chain seq x y z
N MET A 1 4.58 5.01 -41.23
CA MET A 1 4.23 6.19 -42.07
C MET A 1 5.52 6.65 -42.73
N THR A 2 5.62 6.51 -44.04
CA THR A 2 6.74 7.05 -44.79
C THR A 2 6.51 8.57 -44.87
N ALA A 3 7.44 9.34 -44.34
CA ALA A 3 7.35 10.80 -44.39
C ALA A 3 7.50 11.25 -45.87
N LEU A 4 6.70 12.21 -46.31
CA LEU A 4 6.93 12.88 -47.57
C LEU A 4 8.29 13.53 -47.62
N PRO A 5 8.97 13.64 -48.78
CA PRO A 5 10.26 14.32 -48.89
C PRO A 5 10.26 15.71 -48.24
N GLU A 6 11.39 16.06 -47.64
CA GLU A 6 11.54 17.31 -46.90
C GLU A 6 11.31 18.55 -47.81
N SER A 7 11.68 18.47 -49.08
CA SER A 7 11.40 19.54 -50.07
C SER A 7 9.91 19.84 -50.23
N LEU A 8 9.08 18.79 -50.36
CA LEU A 8 7.63 18.96 -50.43
C LEU A 8 7.02 19.47 -49.14
N THR A 9 7.49 18.96 -48.01
CA THR A 9 7.04 19.42 -46.69
C THR A 9 7.40 20.89 -46.47
N THR A 10 8.58 21.28 -46.86
CA THR A 10 9.05 22.68 -46.83
C THR A 10 8.21 23.59 -47.73
N ALA A 11 7.97 23.18 -48.98
CA ALA A 11 7.12 23.95 -49.90
C ALA A 11 5.68 24.10 -49.38
N ALA A 12 5.14 23.06 -48.72
CA ALA A 12 3.81 23.11 -48.09
C ALA A 12 3.77 24.09 -46.90
N LEU A 13 4.80 24.10 -46.05
CA LEU A 13 4.87 24.95 -44.86
C LEU A 13 5.18 26.41 -45.16
N LEU A 14 6.08 26.69 -46.13
CA LEU A 14 6.46 28.04 -46.51
C LEU A 14 5.51 28.68 -47.51
N GLY A 15 4.68 27.87 -48.16
CA GLY A 15 3.80 28.24 -49.26
C GLY A 15 4.49 28.22 -50.63
N THR A 16 3.78 27.72 -51.63
CA THR A 16 4.27 27.52 -53.01
C THR A 16 4.75 28.82 -53.73
N ALA A 17 4.32 29.98 -53.24
CA ALA A 17 4.80 31.28 -53.72
C ALA A 17 6.23 31.62 -53.26
N ARG A 18 6.73 31.02 -52.18
CA ARG A 18 8.04 31.23 -51.62
C ARG A 18 9.03 30.09 -51.87
N SER A 19 8.47 28.87 -52.00
CA SER A 19 9.23 27.66 -52.24
C SER A 19 8.51 26.85 -53.30
N ALA A 20 9.08 26.79 -54.51
CA ALA A 20 8.51 25.98 -55.59
C ALA A 20 8.54 24.48 -55.19
N PRO A 21 7.48 23.72 -55.38
CA PRO A 21 7.50 22.28 -55.13
C PRO A 21 8.40 21.56 -56.12
N GLU A 22 9.33 20.73 -55.60
CA GLU A 22 10.20 19.86 -56.38
C GLU A 22 9.72 18.43 -56.25
N PHE A 23 9.57 17.74 -57.39
CA PHE A 23 9.00 16.40 -57.41
C PHE A 23 10.03 15.29 -57.68
N ASP A 24 11.28 15.65 -58.01
CA ASP A 24 12.32 14.68 -58.42
C ASP A 24 12.64 13.62 -57.38
N ALA A 25 12.39 13.90 -56.10
CA ALA A 25 12.61 12.97 -54.99
C ALA A 25 11.42 12.01 -54.73
N LEU A 26 10.33 12.12 -55.50
CA LEU A 26 9.18 11.24 -55.41
C LEU A 26 9.38 9.94 -56.20
N HIS A 27 8.82 8.83 -55.73
CA HIS A 27 8.71 7.60 -56.51
C HIS A 27 7.78 7.81 -57.74
N THR A 28 6.91 8.77 -57.64
CA THR A 28 5.94 9.15 -58.69
C THR A 28 6.37 10.43 -59.46
N ALA A 29 7.68 10.72 -59.49
CA ALA A 29 8.27 11.95 -60.07
C ALA A 29 7.76 12.23 -61.51
N ASP A 30 7.81 11.24 -62.38
CA ASP A 30 7.34 11.37 -63.76
C ASP A 30 5.87 11.79 -63.84
N ALA A 31 5.00 11.11 -63.11
CA ALA A 31 3.57 11.42 -63.08
C ALA A 31 3.27 12.76 -62.37
N ALA A 32 4.05 13.10 -61.37
CA ALA A 32 3.95 14.39 -60.66
C ALA A 32 4.40 15.56 -61.56
N GLY A 33 5.40 15.34 -62.43
CA GLY A 33 5.88 16.33 -63.38
C GLY A 33 4.89 16.65 -64.51
N GLU A 34 3.93 15.77 -64.81
CA GLU A 34 2.84 15.99 -65.77
C GLU A 34 1.69 16.80 -65.19
N LEU A 35 1.62 17.00 -63.88
CA LEU A 35 0.58 17.78 -63.24
C LEU A 35 0.63 19.23 -63.66
N THR A 36 -0.50 19.76 -64.15
CA THR A 36 -0.63 21.15 -64.60
C THR A 36 -1.66 21.87 -63.75
N GLY A 37 -1.41 23.18 -63.50
CA GLY A 37 -2.36 24.01 -62.77
C GLY A 37 -1.70 24.91 -61.71
N ASP A 38 -2.49 25.30 -60.71
CA ASP A 38 -1.99 26.11 -59.61
C ASP A 38 -0.93 25.35 -58.81
N PRO A 39 0.21 25.97 -58.47
CA PRO A 39 1.31 25.33 -57.75
C PRO A 39 0.91 24.66 -56.41
N ALA A 40 -0.07 25.22 -55.70
CA ALA A 40 -0.59 24.60 -54.48
C ALA A 40 -1.43 23.35 -54.75
N ALA A 41 -2.27 23.37 -55.79
CA ALA A 41 -3.04 22.22 -56.21
C ALA A 41 -2.15 21.09 -56.75
N THR A 42 -1.10 21.42 -57.53
CA THR A 42 -0.11 20.44 -58.02
C THR A 42 0.68 19.81 -56.88
N LEU A 43 1.08 20.58 -55.89
CA LEU A 43 1.76 20.04 -54.68
C LEU A 43 0.86 19.03 -53.93
N LEU A 44 -0.40 19.37 -53.71
CA LEU A 44 -1.36 18.47 -53.04
C LEU A 44 -1.63 17.21 -53.85
N ALA A 45 -1.77 17.34 -55.17
CA ALA A 45 -2.00 16.22 -56.06
C ALA A 45 -0.78 15.28 -56.11
N ALA A 46 0.46 15.84 -56.19
CA ALA A 46 1.70 15.07 -56.13
C ALA A 46 1.89 14.35 -54.79
N ALA A 47 1.55 15.00 -53.68
CA ALA A 47 1.62 14.39 -52.34
C ALA A 47 0.58 13.26 -52.19
N ALA A 48 -0.63 13.44 -52.73
CA ALA A 48 -1.66 12.40 -52.74
C ALA A 48 -1.27 11.20 -53.61
N LEU A 49 -0.70 11.46 -54.80
CA LEU A 49 -0.21 10.42 -55.72
C LEU A 49 0.93 9.60 -55.08
N GLU A 50 1.88 10.26 -54.50
CA GLU A 50 3.01 9.61 -53.80
C GLU A 50 2.53 8.79 -52.60
N THR A 51 1.62 9.34 -51.80
CA THR A 51 1.06 8.61 -50.63
C THR A 51 0.31 7.37 -51.10
N THR A 52 -0.46 7.49 -52.17
CA THR A 52 -1.22 6.37 -52.76
C THR A 52 -0.27 5.32 -53.31
N PHE A 53 0.78 5.73 -54.04
CA PHE A 53 1.77 4.83 -54.60
C PHE A 53 2.53 4.08 -53.50
N VAL A 54 3.04 4.77 -52.52
CA VAL A 54 3.79 4.14 -51.40
C VAL A 54 2.90 3.19 -50.61
N THR A 55 1.63 3.56 -50.40
CA THR A 55 0.67 2.68 -49.74
C THR A 55 0.36 1.43 -50.55
N ALA A 56 0.15 1.59 -51.85
CA ALA A 56 -0.13 0.48 -52.79
C ALA A 56 1.12 -0.40 -53.04
N ALA A 57 2.31 0.19 -53.03
CA ALA A 57 3.58 -0.52 -53.23
C ALA A 57 4.09 -1.22 -51.94
N THR A 58 3.43 -1.00 -50.80
CA THR A 58 3.81 -1.68 -49.55
C THR A 58 3.55 -3.19 -49.70
N VAL A 59 4.62 -3.94 -49.84
CA VAL A 59 4.54 -5.42 -49.84
C VAL A 59 4.22 -5.90 -48.44
N PRO A 60 3.11 -6.61 -48.22
CA PRO A 60 2.80 -7.13 -46.89
C PRO A 60 3.87 -8.10 -46.46
N VAL A 61 4.44 -7.85 -45.30
CA VAL A 61 5.40 -8.78 -44.69
C VAL A 61 4.63 -9.98 -44.15
N ILE A 62 4.86 -11.17 -44.76
CA ILE A 62 4.30 -12.41 -44.23
C ILE A 62 5.06 -12.70 -42.93
N ARG A 63 4.35 -12.62 -41.81
CA ARG A 63 4.88 -13.03 -40.50
C ARG A 63 4.10 -14.23 -40.02
N GLU A 64 4.82 -15.18 -39.40
CA GLU A 64 4.15 -16.24 -38.63
C GLU A 64 3.23 -15.58 -37.57
N LEU A 65 2.01 -16.07 -37.53
CA LEU A 65 1.09 -15.63 -36.46
C LEU A 65 1.65 -16.14 -35.14
N PRO A 66 1.67 -15.30 -34.11
CA PRO A 66 2.06 -15.75 -32.79
C PRO A 66 1.08 -16.81 -32.30
N SER A 67 1.56 -17.74 -31.48
CA SER A 67 0.70 -18.72 -30.81
C SER A 67 -0.47 -18.01 -30.13
N PRO A 68 -1.68 -18.56 -30.17
CA PRO A 68 -2.85 -17.96 -29.55
C PRO A 68 -2.63 -17.77 -28.04
N ALA A 69 -3.39 -16.86 -27.45
CA ALA A 69 -3.40 -16.71 -25.98
C ALA A 69 -3.86 -18.02 -25.34
N PRO A 70 -3.31 -18.38 -24.18
CA PRO A 70 -3.84 -19.51 -23.41
C PRO A 70 -5.32 -19.30 -23.08
N ASP A 71 -6.06 -20.39 -22.93
CA ASP A 71 -7.44 -20.37 -22.49
C ASP A 71 -7.54 -19.82 -21.06
N ASP A 72 -8.66 -19.19 -20.76
CA ASP A 72 -9.00 -18.66 -19.43
C ASP A 72 -10.44 -19.05 -19.13
N ASP A 73 -10.63 -20.04 -18.28
CA ASP A 73 -11.92 -20.64 -17.97
C ASP A 73 -12.79 -19.78 -17.05
N ARG A 74 -12.27 -18.64 -16.57
CA ARG A 74 -13.06 -17.72 -15.77
C ARG A 74 -14.22 -17.17 -16.57
N PRO A 75 -15.40 -16.99 -15.95
CA PRO A 75 -16.54 -16.38 -16.61
C PRO A 75 -16.22 -14.95 -17.06
N VAL A 76 -16.88 -14.52 -18.10
CA VAL A 76 -16.76 -13.14 -18.59
C VAL A 76 -17.46 -12.19 -17.63
N LEU A 77 -16.84 -11.06 -17.35
CA LEU A 77 -17.40 -9.99 -16.55
C LEU A 77 -18.74 -9.53 -17.15
N PRO A 78 -19.83 -9.45 -16.37
CA PRO A 78 -21.10 -8.92 -16.84
C PRO A 78 -20.96 -7.46 -17.31
N ASP A 79 -21.73 -7.07 -18.35
CA ASP A 79 -21.66 -5.73 -18.94
C ASP A 79 -21.96 -4.63 -17.91
N ALA A 80 -22.97 -4.83 -17.05
CA ALA A 80 -23.32 -3.89 -15.98
C ALA A 80 -22.15 -3.68 -15.01
N ALA A 81 -21.44 -4.76 -14.64
CA ALA A 81 -20.26 -4.69 -13.77
C ALA A 81 -19.08 -3.98 -14.48
N ALA A 82 -18.92 -4.16 -15.81
CA ALA A 82 -17.90 -3.46 -16.59
C ALA A 82 -18.18 -1.94 -16.66
N GLU A 83 -19.44 -1.55 -16.84
CA GLU A 83 -19.85 -0.14 -16.80
C GLU A 83 -19.65 0.45 -15.40
N ARG A 84 -19.95 -0.31 -14.35
CA ARG A 84 -19.71 0.06 -12.96
C ARG A 84 -18.22 0.32 -12.71
N LEU A 85 -17.34 -0.57 -13.18
CA LEU A 85 -15.89 -0.38 -13.08
C LEU A 85 -15.45 0.94 -13.72
N ARG A 86 -15.92 1.24 -14.93
CA ARG A 86 -15.58 2.50 -15.62
C ARG A 86 -16.01 3.71 -14.77
N ALA A 87 -17.21 3.68 -14.21
CA ALA A 87 -17.72 4.76 -13.36
C ALA A 87 -16.88 4.91 -12.08
N LEU A 88 -16.53 3.81 -11.40
CA LEU A 88 -15.71 3.82 -10.18
C LEU A 88 -14.29 4.33 -10.45
N LEU A 89 -13.67 3.92 -11.57
CA LEU A 89 -12.34 4.38 -11.98
C LEU A 89 -12.33 5.88 -12.31
N ALA A 90 -13.37 6.39 -12.96
CA ALA A 90 -13.47 7.81 -13.34
C ALA A 90 -13.46 8.75 -12.14
N VAL A 91 -14.06 8.33 -11.01
CA VAL A 91 -14.11 9.13 -9.78
C VAL A 91 -13.08 8.67 -8.72
N ARG A 92 -12.24 7.69 -9.03
CA ARG A 92 -11.31 7.06 -8.07
C ARG A 92 -12.00 6.66 -6.78
N SER A 93 -13.11 5.95 -6.92
CA SER A 93 -13.97 5.57 -5.80
C SER A 93 -13.22 4.70 -4.77
N PRO A 94 -13.42 4.91 -3.47
CA PRO A 94 -12.89 4.02 -2.44
C PRO A 94 -13.49 2.60 -2.48
N LEU A 95 -14.55 2.38 -3.26
CA LEU A 95 -15.16 1.06 -3.46
C LEU A 95 -14.46 0.21 -4.53
N LEU A 96 -13.42 0.72 -5.20
CA LEU A 96 -12.67 -0.03 -6.21
C LEU A 96 -12.04 -1.30 -5.62
N ASP A 97 -11.51 -1.24 -4.41
CA ASP A 97 -10.92 -2.40 -3.76
C ASP A 97 -11.94 -3.51 -3.55
N GLU A 98 -13.12 -3.18 -3.00
CA GLU A 98 -14.22 -4.14 -2.81
C GLU A 98 -14.73 -4.68 -4.16
N TRP A 99 -14.87 -3.80 -5.16
CA TRP A 99 -15.28 -4.20 -6.50
C TRP A 99 -14.31 -5.25 -7.08
N PHE A 100 -12.99 -5.01 -7.02
CA PHE A 100 -11.98 -5.94 -7.51
C PHE A 100 -11.95 -7.26 -6.75
N GLU A 101 -12.20 -7.25 -5.43
CA GLU A 101 -12.28 -8.47 -4.63
C GLU A 101 -13.44 -9.34 -5.08
N VAL A 102 -14.62 -8.76 -5.26
CA VAL A 102 -15.81 -9.50 -5.73
C VAL A 102 -15.66 -9.96 -7.18
N ALA A 103 -15.04 -9.13 -8.03
CA ALA A 103 -14.80 -9.43 -9.44
C ALA A 103 -13.64 -10.40 -9.70
N ALA A 104 -12.86 -10.81 -8.69
CA ALA A 104 -11.64 -11.61 -8.86
C ALA A 104 -11.85 -12.94 -9.63
N ARG A 105 -13.05 -13.52 -9.53
CA ARG A 105 -13.42 -14.75 -10.24
C ARG A 105 -13.73 -14.56 -11.73
N PHE A 106 -13.89 -13.30 -12.19
CA PHE A 106 -14.22 -12.98 -13.57
C PHE A 106 -12.98 -12.59 -14.38
N ARG A 107 -13.10 -12.64 -15.69
CA ARG A 107 -12.18 -12.02 -16.65
C ARG A 107 -12.89 -10.96 -17.46
N ALA A 108 -12.15 -9.98 -17.92
CA ALA A 108 -12.67 -8.94 -18.81
C ALA A 108 -13.16 -9.54 -20.14
N SER A 109 -14.22 -8.97 -20.71
CA SER A 109 -14.59 -9.19 -22.10
C SER A 109 -13.50 -8.61 -23.03
N TYR A 110 -13.42 -9.11 -24.26
CA TYR A 110 -12.30 -8.79 -25.15
C TYR A 110 -12.26 -7.33 -25.59
N ASP A 111 -13.40 -6.69 -25.68
CA ASP A 111 -13.57 -5.30 -26.09
C ASP A 111 -12.96 -4.30 -25.09
N ILE A 112 -12.91 -4.63 -23.79
CA ILE A 112 -12.37 -3.74 -22.76
C ILE A 112 -10.92 -4.04 -22.35
N VAL A 113 -10.31 -5.12 -22.84
CA VAL A 113 -8.94 -5.53 -22.45
C VAL A 113 -7.92 -4.41 -22.72
N VAL A 114 -7.99 -3.77 -23.89
CA VAL A 114 -7.07 -2.71 -24.29
C VAL A 114 -7.24 -1.48 -23.40
N ASP A 115 -8.47 -1.11 -23.09
CA ASP A 115 -8.77 0.02 -22.23
C ASP A 115 -8.23 -0.21 -20.82
N LEU A 116 -8.43 -1.41 -20.26
CA LEU A 116 -7.93 -1.77 -18.93
C LEU A 116 -6.41 -1.78 -18.86
N LEU A 117 -5.72 -2.29 -19.89
CA LEU A 117 -4.25 -2.24 -19.96
C LEU A 117 -3.76 -0.79 -20.07
N THR A 118 -4.46 0.05 -20.83
CA THR A 118 -4.12 1.47 -20.94
C THR A 118 -4.28 2.18 -19.59
N VAL A 119 -5.38 1.96 -18.87
CA VAL A 119 -5.59 2.50 -17.53
C VAL A 119 -4.51 2.00 -16.56
N ALA A 120 -4.13 0.72 -16.63
CA ALA A 120 -3.10 0.12 -15.78
C ALA A 120 -1.71 0.78 -15.94
N THR A 121 -1.42 1.45 -17.06
CA THR A 121 -0.16 2.20 -17.24
C THR A 121 -0.07 3.42 -16.33
N THR A 122 -1.20 4.02 -15.99
CA THR A 122 -1.29 5.29 -15.24
C THR A 122 -1.81 5.11 -13.81
N ASP A 123 -2.59 4.06 -13.54
CA ASP A 123 -3.09 3.73 -12.21
C ASP A 123 -2.15 2.75 -11.49
N ALA A 124 -1.19 3.29 -10.75
CA ALA A 124 -0.22 2.47 -10.01
C ALA A 124 -0.86 1.68 -8.85
N VAL A 125 -1.96 2.17 -8.29
CA VAL A 125 -2.63 1.55 -7.13
C VAL A 125 -3.36 0.27 -7.53
N HIS A 126 -4.12 0.30 -8.63
CA HIS A 126 -4.94 -0.83 -9.07
C HIS A 126 -4.33 -1.60 -10.24
N ARG A 127 -3.09 -1.28 -10.64
CA ARG A 127 -2.40 -1.88 -11.80
C ARG A 127 -2.51 -3.40 -11.84
N ASP A 128 -2.10 -4.07 -10.78
CA ASP A 128 -2.03 -5.53 -10.75
C ASP A 128 -3.42 -6.16 -10.81
N ARG A 129 -4.42 -5.53 -10.19
CA ARG A 129 -5.83 -5.96 -10.25
C ARG A 129 -6.43 -5.77 -11.64
N LEU A 130 -6.13 -4.62 -12.29
CA LEU A 130 -6.55 -4.36 -13.67
C LEU A 130 -5.94 -5.38 -14.63
N VAL A 131 -4.64 -5.66 -14.52
CA VAL A 131 -3.96 -6.69 -15.33
C VAL A 131 -4.53 -8.08 -15.04
N ALA A 132 -4.77 -8.43 -13.79
CA ALA A 132 -5.37 -9.71 -13.41
C ALA A 132 -6.76 -9.90 -14.02
N LEU A 133 -7.58 -8.83 -14.03
CA LEU A 133 -8.92 -8.84 -14.63
C LEU A 133 -8.87 -9.09 -16.15
N THR A 134 -7.85 -8.58 -16.88
CA THR A 134 -7.72 -8.82 -18.33
C THR A 134 -7.44 -10.29 -18.68
N GLY A 135 -7.05 -11.12 -17.73
CA GLY A 135 -6.87 -12.55 -17.87
C GLY A 135 -5.68 -12.97 -18.72
N ALA A 136 -5.73 -14.21 -19.19
CA ALA A 136 -4.67 -14.79 -20.02
C ALA A 136 -4.45 -14.01 -21.32
N ARG A 137 -5.54 -13.55 -21.95
CA ARG A 137 -5.50 -12.76 -23.18
C ARG A 137 -4.85 -11.39 -22.96
N GLY A 138 -5.20 -10.70 -21.88
CA GLY A 138 -4.58 -9.41 -21.57
C GLY A 138 -3.08 -9.53 -21.33
N ARG A 139 -2.64 -10.54 -20.58
CA ARG A 139 -1.21 -10.83 -20.42
C ARG A 139 -0.52 -11.15 -21.75
N TRP A 140 -1.18 -11.93 -22.60
CA TRP A 140 -0.68 -12.27 -23.94
C TRP A 140 -0.50 -11.02 -24.83
N VAL A 141 -1.48 -10.10 -24.82
CA VAL A 141 -1.41 -8.83 -25.55
C VAL A 141 -0.32 -7.93 -24.96
N ALA A 142 -0.29 -7.78 -23.63
CA ALA A 142 0.71 -6.97 -22.93
C ALA A 142 2.16 -7.43 -23.18
N ALA A 143 2.40 -8.74 -23.27
CA ALA A 143 3.72 -9.29 -23.57
C ALA A 143 4.22 -8.93 -24.98
N ARG A 144 3.33 -8.57 -25.90
CA ARG A 144 3.62 -8.26 -27.32
C ARG A 144 3.63 -6.76 -27.64
N ASN A 145 3.16 -5.95 -26.72
CA ASN A 145 3.23 -4.51 -26.85
C ASN A 145 4.30 -3.96 -25.91
N PRO A 146 5.38 -3.33 -26.43
CA PRO A 146 6.44 -2.75 -25.59
C PRO A 146 5.93 -1.75 -24.55
N GLU A 147 4.86 -1.01 -24.84
CA GLU A 147 4.26 -0.04 -23.91
C GLU A 147 3.62 -0.72 -22.68
N TRP A 148 3.14 -1.95 -22.84
CA TRP A 148 2.47 -2.72 -21.79
C TRP A 148 3.34 -3.84 -21.19
N ALA A 149 4.48 -4.17 -21.80
CA ALA A 149 5.37 -5.20 -21.28
C ALA A 149 5.77 -4.95 -19.82
N GLY A 150 5.89 -3.67 -19.44
CA GLY A 150 6.14 -3.25 -18.06
C GLY A 150 4.98 -3.50 -17.08
N LEU A 151 3.78 -3.83 -17.51
CA LEU A 151 2.64 -4.16 -16.65
C LEU A 151 2.70 -5.58 -16.11
N LEU A 152 3.37 -6.48 -16.84
CA LEU A 152 3.47 -7.89 -16.42
C LEU A 152 4.40 -8.04 -15.23
N PRO A 153 4.08 -8.92 -14.26
CA PRO A 153 5.02 -9.26 -13.21
C PRO A 153 6.26 -9.90 -13.85
N PRO A 154 7.47 -9.52 -13.42
CA PRO A 154 8.67 -10.16 -13.90
C PRO A 154 8.72 -11.62 -13.42
N ASP A 155 9.33 -12.50 -14.22
CA ASP A 155 9.64 -13.86 -13.80
C ASP A 155 10.73 -13.80 -12.70
N PRO A 156 10.48 -14.27 -11.49
CA PRO A 156 11.47 -14.28 -10.42
C PRO A 156 12.67 -15.20 -10.72
N LEU A 157 12.53 -16.16 -11.63
CA LEU A 157 13.59 -17.09 -12.01
C LEU A 157 14.47 -16.56 -13.16
N ASP A 158 14.07 -15.50 -13.86
CA ASP A 158 14.89 -14.79 -14.85
C ASP A 158 15.58 -13.59 -14.18
N ASP A 159 16.86 -13.74 -13.83
CA ASP A 159 17.65 -12.70 -13.18
C ASP A 159 18.21 -11.60 -14.12
N SER A 160 17.91 -11.68 -15.41
CA SER A 160 18.34 -10.67 -16.40
C SER A 160 17.95 -9.25 -15.98
N PRO A 161 16.75 -8.99 -15.42
CA PRO A 161 16.39 -7.66 -14.96
C PRO A 161 17.28 -7.14 -13.83
N TRP A 162 17.82 -8.02 -12.98
CA TRP A 162 18.73 -7.67 -11.90
C TRP A 162 20.08 -7.19 -12.42
N HIS A 163 20.62 -7.89 -13.38
CA HIS A 163 21.96 -7.63 -13.91
C HIS A 163 21.99 -6.50 -14.92
N ALA A 164 21.02 -6.44 -15.84
CA ALA A 164 21.03 -5.51 -16.98
C ALA A 164 19.86 -4.51 -17.01
N GLY A 165 18.91 -4.60 -16.09
CA GLY A 165 17.71 -3.74 -16.08
C GLY A 165 17.95 -2.35 -15.48
N PRO A 166 17.13 -1.36 -15.87
CA PRO A 166 17.10 -0.06 -15.20
C PRO A 166 16.59 -0.23 -13.75
N PRO A 167 16.86 0.74 -12.85
CA PRO A 167 16.55 0.63 -11.42
C PRO A 167 15.10 0.20 -11.12
N ALA A 168 14.12 0.76 -11.81
CA ALA A 168 12.71 0.42 -11.60
C ALA A 168 12.38 -1.05 -11.96
N ARG A 169 12.99 -1.57 -13.05
CA ARG A 169 12.80 -2.97 -13.47
C ARG A 169 13.50 -3.93 -12.53
N ARG A 170 14.69 -3.56 -12.04
CA ARG A 170 15.45 -4.29 -11.03
C ARG A 170 14.68 -4.41 -9.72
N ARG A 171 14.11 -3.30 -9.26
CA ARG A 171 13.27 -3.27 -8.07
C ARG A 171 12.05 -4.20 -8.20
N ARG A 172 11.30 -4.09 -9.30
CA ARG A 172 10.13 -4.97 -9.51
C ARG A 172 10.50 -6.45 -9.56
N TRP A 173 11.63 -6.79 -10.17
CA TRP A 173 12.13 -8.16 -10.16
C TRP A 173 12.48 -8.61 -8.74
N PHE A 174 13.15 -7.77 -7.97
CA PHE A 174 13.47 -8.06 -6.57
C PHE A 174 12.21 -8.23 -5.71
N GLU A 175 11.18 -7.43 -5.92
CA GLU A 175 9.86 -7.59 -5.29
C GLU A 175 9.24 -8.96 -5.62
N ALA A 176 9.29 -9.36 -6.88
CA ALA A 176 8.78 -10.66 -7.32
C ALA A 176 9.59 -11.84 -6.74
N LEU A 177 10.93 -11.74 -6.74
CA LEU A 177 11.80 -12.73 -6.12
C LEU A 177 11.53 -12.80 -4.60
N ARG A 178 11.38 -11.67 -3.95
CA ARG A 178 11.10 -11.60 -2.51
C ARG A 178 9.79 -12.27 -2.14
N ALA A 179 8.75 -12.12 -2.97
CA ALA A 179 7.47 -12.81 -2.78
C ALA A 179 7.55 -14.32 -3.06
N HIS A 180 8.45 -14.75 -3.95
CA HIS A 180 8.63 -16.14 -4.36
C HIS A 180 9.57 -16.91 -3.42
N ASP A 181 10.76 -16.36 -3.18
CA ASP A 181 11.82 -16.93 -2.33
C ASP A 181 12.51 -15.80 -1.55
N PRO A 182 12.05 -15.52 -0.32
CA PRO A 182 12.62 -14.49 0.53
C PRO A 182 14.11 -14.68 0.80
N ALA A 183 14.57 -15.92 1.01
CA ALA A 183 15.97 -16.21 1.33
C ALA A 183 16.88 -15.95 0.14
N ALA A 184 16.49 -16.41 -1.07
CA ALA A 184 17.21 -16.13 -2.30
C ALA A 184 17.32 -14.63 -2.60
N ALA A 185 16.24 -13.87 -2.35
CA ALA A 185 16.26 -12.42 -2.51
C ALA A 185 17.28 -11.76 -1.56
N THR A 186 17.31 -12.16 -0.29
CA THR A 186 18.28 -11.66 0.69
C THR A 186 19.72 -12.00 0.28
N ALA A 187 19.99 -13.22 -0.15
CA ALA A 187 21.29 -13.63 -0.65
C ALA A 187 21.73 -12.81 -1.87
N THR A 188 20.82 -12.55 -2.80
CA THR A 188 21.07 -11.73 -4.00
C THR A 188 21.43 -10.29 -3.64
N LEU A 189 20.71 -9.68 -2.69
CA LEU A 189 21.01 -8.32 -2.23
C LEU A 189 22.34 -8.27 -1.47
N ALA A 190 22.60 -9.25 -0.61
CA ALA A 190 23.85 -9.35 0.17
C ALA A 190 25.09 -9.47 -0.73
N ALA A 191 25.01 -10.29 -1.78
CA ALA A 191 26.08 -10.48 -2.76
C ALA A 191 26.39 -9.21 -3.58
N SER A 192 25.36 -8.39 -3.85
CA SER A 192 25.48 -7.17 -4.66
C SER A 192 25.54 -5.88 -3.84
N TRP A 193 25.64 -5.96 -2.52
CA TRP A 193 25.54 -4.81 -1.60
C TRP A 193 26.42 -3.62 -1.98
N GLY A 194 27.70 -3.91 -2.29
CA GLY A 194 28.68 -2.88 -2.64
C GLY A 194 28.44 -2.20 -3.99
N ALA A 195 27.70 -2.85 -4.89
CA ALA A 195 27.35 -2.31 -6.20
C ALA A 195 26.13 -1.39 -6.17
N GLN A 196 25.35 -1.41 -5.09
CA GLN A 196 24.15 -0.59 -4.96
C GLN A 196 24.49 0.79 -4.40
N THR A 197 23.83 1.84 -4.90
CA THR A 197 23.88 3.17 -4.29
C THR A 197 23.17 3.15 -2.93
N ALA A 198 23.46 4.12 -2.07
CA ALA A 198 22.81 4.22 -0.77
C ALA A 198 21.27 4.33 -0.86
N ALA A 199 20.77 5.03 -1.89
CA ALA A 199 19.32 5.11 -2.13
C ALA A 199 18.72 3.75 -2.52
N GLN A 200 19.37 3.02 -3.41
CA GLN A 200 18.96 1.68 -3.82
C GLN A 200 19.02 0.69 -2.66
N ARG A 201 20.11 0.73 -1.84
CA ARG A 201 20.17 -0.11 -0.64
C ARG A 201 19.00 0.14 0.31
N ALA A 202 18.70 1.40 0.61
CA ALA A 202 17.57 1.75 1.48
C ALA A 202 16.23 1.24 0.92
N GLU A 203 16.03 1.39 -0.39
CA GLU A 203 14.82 0.94 -1.08
C GLU A 203 14.70 -0.59 -1.07
N LEU A 204 15.78 -1.31 -1.40
CA LEU A 204 15.77 -2.77 -1.44
C LEU A 204 15.69 -3.40 -0.05
N VAL A 205 16.36 -2.81 0.96
CA VAL A 205 16.23 -3.25 2.36
C VAL A 205 14.78 -3.08 2.86
N ALA A 206 14.08 -2.02 2.47
CA ALA A 206 12.68 -1.84 2.85
C ALA A 206 11.76 -2.97 2.31
N LEU A 207 12.10 -3.54 1.16
CA LEU A 207 11.36 -4.66 0.57
C LEU A 207 11.53 -5.97 1.36
N LEU A 208 12.53 -6.08 2.22
CA LEU A 208 12.70 -7.24 3.11
C LEU A 208 11.54 -7.36 4.12
N ALA A 209 10.73 -6.32 4.30
CA ALA A 209 9.49 -6.39 5.08
C ALA A 209 8.51 -7.48 4.59
N VAL A 210 8.54 -7.82 3.29
CA VAL A 210 7.77 -8.92 2.71
C VAL A 210 8.49 -10.23 2.99
N GLY A 211 7.85 -11.16 3.69
CA GLY A 211 8.45 -12.44 4.07
C GLY A 211 9.65 -12.31 5.00
N LEU A 212 9.68 -11.27 5.86
CA LEU A 212 10.75 -11.02 6.83
C LEU A 212 10.95 -12.25 7.74
N GLY A 213 12.20 -12.69 7.86
CA GLY A 213 12.53 -13.88 8.62
C GLY A 213 13.98 -13.94 9.08
N PRO A 214 14.39 -15.04 9.76
CA PRO A 214 15.75 -15.20 10.29
C PRO A 214 16.86 -15.09 9.23
N HIS A 215 16.56 -15.44 7.97
CA HIS A 215 17.50 -15.33 6.83
C HIS A 215 17.87 -13.88 6.49
N ASP A 216 17.14 -12.88 7.01
CA ASP A 216 17.41 -11.46 6.78
C ASP A 216 18.33 -10.85 7.86
N GLU A 217 18.50 -11.53 9.00
CA GLU A 217 19.17 -10.98 10.17
C GLU A 217 20.57 -10.46 9.87
N ASP A 218 21.42 -11.29 9.23
CA ASP A 218 22.82 -10.93 8.95
C ASP A 218 22.92 -9.68 8.03
N LEU A 219 22.04 -9.59 7.05
CA LEU A 219 21.99 -8.44 6.14
C LEU A 219 21.50 -7.18 6.85
N LEU A 220 20.51 -7.30 7.71
CA LEU A 220 19.97 -6.18 8.48
C LEU A 220 20.98 -5.71 9.55
N GLU A 221 21.69 -6.63 10.22
CA GLU A 221 22.79 -6.28 11.12
C GLU A 221 23.92 -5.54 10.38
N ARG A 222 24.31 -6.01 9.19
CA ARG A 222 25.26 -5.30 8.32
C ARG A 222 24.76 -3.92 7.92
N ALA A 223 23.46 -3.75 7.70
CA ALA A 223 22.86 -2.49 7.32
C ALA A 223 22.89 -1.44 8.45
N LEU A 224 22.98 -1.84 9.72
CA LEU A 224 23.20 -0.93 10.86
C LEU A 224 24.55 -0.19 10.78
N ASP A 225 25.53 -0.79 10.11
CA ASP A 225 26.87 -0.21 9.93
C ASP A 225 27.02 0.59 8.61
N ASP A 226 25.92 0.73 7.85
CA ASP A 226 25.93 1.50 6.60
C ASP A 226 26.17 3.01 6.87
N ARG A 227 26.96 3.64 5.99
CA ARG A 227 27.22 5.09 6.06
C ARG A 227 25.95 5.92 5.89
N SER A 228 24.95 5.40 5.19
CA SER A 228 23.70 6.10 4.93
C SER A 228 22.75 5.99 6.13
N ARG A 229 22.39 7.14 6.71
CA ARG A 229 21.35 7.20 7.76
C ARG A 229 20.02 6.56 7.32
N LYS A 230 19.65 6.69 6.03
CA LYS A 230 18.40 6.09 5.51
C LYS A 230 18.46 4.57 5.53
N VAL A 231 19.58 3.96 5.18
CA VAL A 231 19.74 2.49 5.23
C VAL A 231 19.65 2.01 6.66
N ARG A 232 20.38 2.65 7.59
CA ARG A 232 20.32 2.32 9.02
C ARG A 232 18.91 2.44 9.57
N ALA A 233 18.17 3.52 9.23
CA ALA A 233 16.81 3.73 9.70
C ALA A 233 15.84 2.61 9.27
N VAL A 234 15.99 2.11 8.03
CA VAL A 234 15.17 0.98 7.56
C VAL A 234 15.52 -0.32 8.30
N ALA A 235 16.81 -0.58 8.54
CA ALA A 235 17.21 -1.75 9.32
C ALA A 235 16.66 -1.70 10.76
N LEU A 236 16.72 -0.52 11.40
CA LEU A 236 16.16 -0.27 12.73
C LEU A 236 14.62 -0.38 12.80
N ASP A 237 13.93 -0.24 11.69
CA ASP A 237 12.49 -0.52 11.64
C ASP A 237 12.18 -2.01 11.49
N LEU A 238 13.05 -2.77 10.79
CA LEU A 238 12.82 -4.18 10.52
C LEU A 238 13.33 -5.12 11.62
N LEU A 239 14.51 -4.84 12.20
CA LEU A 239 15.12 -5.72 13.21
C LEU A 239 14.24 -6.00 14.44
N PRO A 240 13.49 -5.02 15.01
CA PRO A 240 12.58 -5.29 16.13
C PRO A 240 11.41 -6.24 15.80
N ARG A 241 11.17 -6.52 14.51
CA ARG A 241 10.17 -7.49 14.06
C ARG A 241 10.69 -8.93 14.08
N LEU A 242 11.98 -9.12 14.39
CA LEU A 242 12.65 -10.41 14.52
C LEU A 242 12.95 -10.68 16.01
N PRO A 243 12.01 -11.27 16.77
CA PRO A 243 12.11 -11.38 18.24
C PRO A 243 13.26 -12.27 18.73
N ASP A 244 13.76 -13.18 17.88
CA ASP A 244 14.85 -14.09 18.20
C ASP A 244 16.22 -13.62 17.70
N SER A 245 16.31 -12.43 17.10
CA SER A 245 17.53 -11.87 16.52
C SER A 245 18.56 -11.46 17.59
N ALA A 246 19.81 -11.29 17.19
CA ALA A 246 20.86 -10.73 18.05
C ALA A 246 20.51 -9.30 18.50
N PHE A 247 19.88 -8.51 17.61
CA PHE A 247 19.36 -7.19 17.94
C PHE A 247 18.33 -7.27 19.08
N ALA A 248 17.34 -8.17 18.97
CA ALA A 248 16.31 -8.36 19.98
C ALA A 248 16.91 -8.77 21.33
N ARG A 249 17.89 -9.68 21.31
CA ARG A 249 18.63 -10.08 22.53
C ARG A 249 19.36 -8.90 23.17
N ARG A 250 20.02 -8.04 22.39
CA ARG A 250 20.67 -6.83 22.92
C ARG A 250 19.67 -5.86 23.55
N MET A 251 18.50 -5.68 22.93
CA MET A 251 17.45 -4.83 23.49
C MET A 251 16.87 -5.41 24.78
N ALA A 252 16.62 -6.72 24.81
CA ALA A 252 16.16 -7.42 26.02
C ALA A 252 17.16 -7.27 27.18
N GLU A 253 18.45 -7.41 26.88
CA GLU A 253 19.51 -7.27 27.91
C GLU A 253 19.58 -5.84 28.44
N ARG A 254 19.46 -4.81 27.59
CA ARG A 254 19.38 -3.41 28.02
C ARG A 254 18.17 -3.16 28.92
N VAL A 255 17.00 -3.70 28.54
CA VAL A 255 15.81 -3.58 29.39
C VAL A 255 16.05 -4.17 30.76
N ARG A 256 16.64 -5.38 30.86
CA ARG A 256 16.97 -6.01 32.15
C ARG A 256 17.99 -5.21 33.00
N GLN A 257 18.96 -4.60 32.33
CA GLN A 257 19.97 -3.78 32.98
C GLN A 257 19.46 -2.43 33.45
N TRP A 258 18.56 -1.84 32.70
CA TRP A 258 18.04 -0.48 32.93
C TRP A 258 16.78 -0.46 33.78
N LEU A 259 16.04 -1.56 33.82
CA LEU A 259 14.82 -1.73 34.61
C LEU A 259 15.04 -2.85 35.64
N LEU A 260 15.48 -2.47 36.83
CA LEU A 260 15.69 -3.41 37.91
C LEU A 260 14.43 -3.52 38.75
N VAL A 261 13.87 -4.73 38.86
CA VAL A 261 12.68 -5.01 39.66
C VAL A 261 13.08 -5.91 40.83
N ASP A 262 12.83 -5.42 42.07
CA ASP A 262 13.00 -6.19 43.30
C ASP A 262 11.69 -6.19 44.09
N GLY A 263 10.95 -7.28 43.98
CA GLY A 263 9.58 -7.38 44.50
C GLY A 263 8.64 -6.35 43.83
N ALA A 264 8.06 -5.46 44.61
CA ALA A 264 7.23 -4.34 44.12
C ALA A 264 8.04 -3.09 43.78
N THR A 265 9.38 -3.08 44.02
CA THR A 265 10.21 -1.90 43.81
C THR A 265 10.83 -1.93 42.41
N VAL A 266 10.63 -0.88 41.64
CA VAL A 266 11.26 -0.68 40.34
C VAL A 266 12.33 0.39 40.45
N THR A 267 13.56 0.06 40.08
CA THR A 267 14.67 1.00 40.03
C THR A 267 15.14 1.19 38.61
N LEU A 268 15.33 2.43 38.19
CA LEU A 268 15.83 2.78 36.85
C LEU A 268 17.35 3.01 36.92
N ALA A 269 18.08 2.23 36.13
CA ALA A 269 19.53 2.33 35.98
C ALA A 269 19.92 2.72 34.55
N VAL A 270 19.17 3.64 33.94
CA VAL A 270 19.41 4.10 32.57
C VAL A 270 20.68 4.96 32.57
N PRO A 271 21.66 4.70 31.66
CA PRO A 271 22.87 5.50 31.58
C PRO A 271 22.56 6.92 31.10
N GLU A 272 23.31 7.92 31.61
CA GLU A 272 23.18 9.32 31.15
C GLU A 272 23.47 9.47 29.65
N ARG A 273 24.35 8.62 29.12
CA ARG A 273 24.72 8.61 27.70
C ARG A 273 24.76 7.17 27.16
N PRO A 274 24.24 6.93 25.98
CA PRO A 274 24.33 5.64 25.32
C PRO A 274 25.78 5.31 24.95
N ASP A 275 26.19 4.05 25.09
CA ASP A 275 27.44 3.55 24.56
C ASP A 275 27.43 3.40 23.04
N GLU A 276 28.58 3.10 22.42
CA GLU A 276 28.65 2.93 20.94
C GLU A 276 27.72 1.85 20.42
N SER A 277 27.51 0.77 21.18
CA SER A 277 26.60 -0.31 20.82
C SER A 277 25.15 0.17 20.84
N ALA A 278 24.75 0.95 21.82
CA ALA A 278 23.42 1.54 21.90
C ALA A 278 23.17 2.55 20.75
N LEU A 279 24.18 3.40 20.46
CA LEU A 279 24.11 4.34 19.34
C LEU A 279 23.99 3.62 17.98
N ARG A 280 24.77 2.53 17.79
CA ARG A 280 24.68 1.68 16.61
C ARG A 280 23.26 1.10 16.45
N ASP A 281 22.68 0.66 17.53
CA ASP A 281 21.33 0.09 17.59
C ASP A 281 20.22 1.14 17.56
N GLY A 282 20.56 2.42 17.27
CA GLY A 282 19.61 3.49 17.05
C GLY A 282 19.04 4.14 18.31
N LEU A 283 19.61 3.84 19.47
CA LEU A 283 19.29 4.53 20.70
C LEU A 283 20.02 5.89 20.68
N ALA A 284 19.29 6.94 20.35
CA ALA A 284 19.86 8.27 20.16
C ALA A 284 20.39 8.88 21.46
N ASP A 285 21.24 9.91 21.33
CA ASP A 285 21.78 10.68 22.45
C ASP A 285 20.69 11.68 22.95
N ASP A 286 19.58 11.12 23.41
CA ASP A 286 18.40 11.82 23.92
C ASP A 286 18.27 11.62 25.45
N PRO A 287 17.43 12.38 26.15
CA PRO A 287 17.25 12.21 27.59
C PRO A 287 17.05 10.75 28.01
N ALA A 288 17.56 10.36 29.18
CA ALA A 288 17.55 8.97 29.68
C ALA A 288 16.20 8.24 29.57
N ARG A 289 15.09 8.99 29.64
CA ARG A 289 13.73 8.50 29.40
C ARG A 289 13.55 7.93 28.01
N ASP A 290 14.02 8.64 26.98
CA ASP A 290 13.79 8.24 25.59
C ASP A 290 14.63 7.02 25.23
N LEU A 291 15.78 6.82 25.89
CA LEU A 291 16.61 5.62 25.74
C LEU A 291 15.88 4.37 26.21
N LEU A 292 15.24 4.42 27.38
CA LEU A 292 14.50 3.27 27.91
C LEU A 292 13.24 3.00 27.07
N VAL A 293 12.48 4.02 26.75
CA VAL A 293 11.29 3.92 25.88
C VAL A 293 11.65 3.31 24.51
N ALA A 294 12.76 3.73 23.92
CA ALA A 294 13.26 3.19 22.67
C ALA A 294 13.69 1.72 22.79
N ALA A 295 14.40 1.37 23.87
CA ALA A 295 14.81 0.00 24.14
C ALA A 295 13.61 -0.92 24.38
N VAL A 296 12.62 -0.48 25.19
CA VAL A 296 11.36 -1.20 25.44
C VAL A 296 10.57 -1.42 24.15
N ALA A 297 10.45 -0.39 23.32
CA ALA A 297 9.74 -0.47 22.04
C ALA A 297 10.42 -1.40 21.02
N ALA A 298 11.69 -1.69 21.18
CA ALA A 298 12.49 -2.54 20.31
C ALA A 298 12.78 -3.93 20.90
N ALA A 299 12.58 -4.12 22.21
CA ALA A 299 12.79 -5.40 22.89
C ALA A 299 11.68 -6.42 22.51
N PRO A 300 12.00 -7.72 22.51
CA PRO A 300 10.99 -8.75 22.33
C PRO A 300 10.01 -8.75 23.50
N LEU A 301 8.70 -8.88 23.18
CA LEU A 301 7.65 -8.90 24.21
C LEU A 301 7.81 -10.06 25.22
N SER A 302 8.52 -11.11 24.84
CA SER A 302 8.82 -12.23 25.71
C SER A 302 9.64 -11.86 26.95
N VAL A 303 10.43 -10.78 26.90
CA VAL A 303 11.21 -10.33 28.07
C VAL A 303 10.31 -9.93 29.25
N TRP A 304 9.11 -9.45 28.96
CA TRP A 304 8.18 -8.98 29.97
C TRP A 304 7.50 -10.10 30.75
N ARG A 305 7.53 -11.35 30.23
CA ARG A 305 7.05 -12.52 30.97
C ARG A 305 7.83 -12.75 32.27
N GLU A 306 9.09 -12.31 32.32
CA GLU A 306 9.93 -12.38 33.54
C GLU A 306 9.38 -11.48 34.66
N TYR A 307 8.66 -10.41 34.27
CA TYR A 307 8.08 -9.41 35.20
C TYR A 307 6.58 -9.59 35.42
N ALA A 308 5.90 -10.31 34.53
CA ALA A 308 4.45 -10.41 34.52
C ALA A 308 3.87 -11.56 35.38
N GLY A 309 4.70 -12.49 35.86
CA GLY A 309 4.23 -13.69 36.51
C GLY A 309 3.30 -14.50 35.59
N ASP A 310 2.06 -14.79 36.03
CA ASP A 310 1.07 -15.54 35.26
C ASP A 310 0.22 -14.66 34.31
N THR A 311 0.43 -13.34 34.29
CA THR A 311 -0.30 -12.40 33.44
C THR A 311 0.46 -12.11 32.15
N VAL A 312 -0.23 -11.66 31.09
CA VAL A 312 0.43 -11.27 29.84
C VAL A 312 1.13 -9.93 29.98
N LEU A 313 0.51 -8.99 30.69
CA LEU A 313 1.09 -7.68 31.01
C LEU A 313 1.65 -7.69 32.41
N PRO A 314 2.87 -7.18 32.62
CA PRO A 314 3.35 -6.92 33.97
C PRO A 314 2.42 -5.87 34.63
N GLU A 315 1.82 -6.24 35.74
CA GLU A 315 1.18 -5.29 36.65
C GLU A 315 2.29 -4.65 37.47
N PHE A 316 2.87 -3.61 36.94
CA PHE A 316 3.64 -2.70 37.79
C PHE A 316 2.60 -1.90 38.56
N ASP A 317 2.38 -2.25 39.81
CA ASP A 317 1.79 -1.31 40.74
C ASP A 317 2.82 -0.16 40.85
N VAL A 318 2.56 0.90 40.09
CA VAL A 318 3.33 2.15 40.19
C VAL A 318 2.80 2.82 41.45
N ASP A 319 3.02 2.15 42.57
CA ASP A 319 2.77 2.65 43.90
C ASP A 319 3.46 4.01 44.05
N ASP A 320 2.92 4.86 44.90
CA ASP A 320 3.49 6.17 45.26
C ASP A 320 5.00 6.12 45.58
N THR A 321 5.53 4.94 45.91
CA THR A 321 6.97 4.68 46.16
C THR A 321 7.79 4.81 44.86
N VAL A 322 7.34 4.32 43.72
CA VAL A 322 8.02 4.48 42.41
C VAL A 322 7.87 5.94 41.94
N ARG A 323 6.72 6.52 42.18
CA ARG A 323 6.46 7.94 41.90
C ARG A 323 7.38 8.83 42.77
N THR A 324 7.64 8.48 44.02
CA THR A 324 8.53 9.19 44.94
C THR A 324 9.99 8.94 44.62
N ALA A 325 10.40 7.71 44.29
CA ALA A 325 11.79 7.39 43.89
C ALA A 325 12.16 8.03 42.53
N LEU A 326 11.19 8.17 41.63
CA LEU A 326 11.36 8.90 40.37
C LEU A 326 11.43 10.44 40.57
N THR A 327 10.89 10.95 41.66
CA THR A 327 10.95 12.37 42.05
C THR A 327 12.24 12.75 42.77
N ASP A 328 12.85 11.83 43.52
CA ASP A 328 14.10 12.06 44.29
C ASP A 328 15.38 11.89 43.45
N ALA A 329 15.34 11.09 42.40
CA ALA A 329 16.43 11.05 41.45
C ALA A 329 16.24 12.19 40.45
N ALA A 330 17.02 13.25 40.49
CA ALA A 330 17.14 14.45 39.63
C ALA A 330 16.56 14.42 38.17
N LEU A 331 15.60 13.57 37.88
CA LEU A 331 14.88 13.31 36.66
C LEU A 331 13.51 14.03 36.68
N THR A 332 13.51 15.27 37.13
CA THR A 332 12.34 16.05 37.52
C THR A 332 11.37 16.41 36.38
N GLU A 333 11.65 16.09 35.12
CA GLU A 333 10.69 16.30 34.00
C GLU A 333 10.51 15.09 33.08
N ALA A 334 11.27 14.02 33.29
CA ALA A 334 11.29 12.85 32.40
C ALA A 334 10.77 11.58 33.08
N ALA A 335 9.92 11.68 34.08
CA ALA A 335 9.37 10.49 34.73
C ALA A 335 8.78 9.55 33.68
N LEU A 336 9.26 8.30 33.65
CA LEU A 336 8.61 7.22 32.94
C LEU A 336 7.20 7.12 33.53
N THR A 337 6.27 7.74 32.88
CA THR A 337 4.86 7.61 33.23
C THR A 337 4.43 6.23 32.70
N GLU A 338 3.50 5.60 33.38
CA GLU A 338 2.80 4.42 32.87
C GLU A 338 2.39 4.58 31.39
N ALA A 339 2.03 5.80 31.01
CA ALA A 339 1.74 6.18 29.63
C ALA A 339 2.92 5.98 28.65
N ALA A 340 4.16 6.28 29.07
CA ALA A 340 5.34 6.10 28.20
C ALA A 340 5.69 4.63 27.99
N LEU A 341 5.56 3.80 29.03
CA LEU A 341 5.73 2.35 28.91
C LEU A 341 4.62 1.74 28.06
N THR A 342 3.37 2.16 28.25
CA THR A 342 2.23 1.74 27.45
C THR A 342 2.44 2.06 25.97
N GLU A 343 2.90 3.27 25.64
CA GLU A 343 3.24 3.67 24.28
C GLU A 343 4.39 2.80 23.71
N ALA A 344 5.42 2.54 24.49
CA ALA A 344 6.54 1.68 24.06
C ALA A 344 6.10 0.24 23.82
N TRP A 345 5.29 -0.34 24.71
CA TRP A 345 4.68 -1.66 24.49
C TRP A 345 3.77 -1.69 23.29
N GLY A 346 2.95 -0.65 23.06
CA GLY A 346 2.13 -0.52 21.87
C GLY A 346 2.97 -0.59 20.59
N ARG A 347 4.09 0.13 20.54
CA ARG A 347 5.05 0.07 19.41
C ARG A 347 5.65 -1.34 19.23
N ALA A 348 6.02 -2.02 20.32
CA ALA A 348 6.55 -3.38 20.27
C ALA A 348 5.49 -4.37 19.76
N VAL A 349 4.25 -4.25 20.26
CA VAL A 349 3.07 -5.05 19.82
C VAL A 349 2.84 -4.93 18.33
N VAL A 350 2.83 -3.71 17.80
CA VAL A 350 2.65 -3.44 16.37
C VAL A 350 3.77 -4.06 15.53
N ARG A 351 5.03 -3.90 15.96
CA ARG A 351 6.20 -4.45 15.25
C ARG A 351 6.22 -5.97 15.24
N GLN A 352 5.92 -6.59 16.37
CA GLN A 352 5.94 -8.05 16.53
C GLN A 352 4.62 -8.72 16.18
N ARG A 353 3.56 -7.93 15.94
CA ARG A 353 2.19 -8.39 15.65
C ARG A 353 1.65 -9.36 16.70
N ASP A 354 1.91 -9.08 17.98
CA ASP A 354 1.46 -9.90 19.08
C ASP A 354 0.02 -9.57 19.49
N GLY A 355 -0.91 -10.43 19.06
CA GLY A 355 -2.35 -10.25 19.31
C GLY A 355 -2.72 -10.41 20.79
N ASP A 356 -2.03 -11.25 21.55
CA ASP A 356 -2.31 -11.46 22.97
C ASP A 356 -1.95 -10.22 23.79
N TRP A 357 -0.82 -9.60 23.47
CA TRP A 357 -0.41 -8.33 24.05
C TRP A 357 -1.35 -7.17 23.64
N ALA A 358 -1.73 -7.09 22.36
CA ALA A 358 -2.70 -6.10 21.92
C ALA A 358 -4.04 -6.22 22.67
N ALA A 359 -4.53 -7.46 22.83
CA ALA A 359 -5.74 -7.74 23.58
C ALA A 359 -5.62 -7.42 25.08
N ALA A 360 -4.46 -7.63 25.66
CA ALA A 360 -4.20 -7.30 27.06
C ALA A 360 -4.20 -5.78 27.29
N LEU A 361 -3.53 -5.02 26.40
CA LEU A 361 -3.57 -3.54 26.42
C LEU A 361 -4.99 -3.02 26.29
N LEU A 362 -5.77 -3.55 25.31
CA LEU A 362 -7.18 -3.14 25.15
C LEU A 362 -8.04 -3.44 26.38
N ARG A 363 -7.84 -4.60 27.03
CA ARG A 363 -8.60 -4.94 28.26
C ARG A 363 -8.25 -4.04 29.43
N ARG A 364 -6.96 -3.66 29.57
CA ARG A 364 -6.49 -2.80 30.66
C ARG A 364 -7.01 -1.36 30.50
N ASP A 365 -6.82 -0.78 29.30
CA ASP A 365 -7.02 0.65 29.09
C ASP A 365 -8.40 0.98 28.50
N GLY A 366 -9.13 -0.03 28.00
CA GLY A 366 -10.44 0.13 27.35
C GLY A 366 -10.38 0.77 25.96
N THR A 367 -9.24 1.35 25.59
CA THR A 367 -8.96 1.93 24.27
C THR A 367 -7.47 1.73 23.95
N VAL A 368 -7.12 1.73 22.68
CA VAL A 368 -5.74 1.64 22.20
C VAL A 368 -5.58 2.51 20.95
N ASP A 369 -4.35 2.83 20.59
CA ASP A 369 -4.12 3.55 19.34
C ASP A 369 -4.50 2.71 18.10
N ALA A 370 -4.67 3.38 16.96
CA ALA A 370 -5.13 2.75 15.74
C ALA A 370 -4.20 1.63 15.23
N ALA A 371 -2.89 1.72 15.49
CA ALA A 371 -1.94 0.71 15.04
C ALA A 371 -2.02 -0.55 15.90
N VAL A 372 -2.16 -0.40 17.22
CA VAL A 372 -2.38 -1.52 18.15
C VAL A 372 -3.73 -2.17 17.88
N ALA A 373 -4.80 -1.37 17.66
CA ALA A 373 -6.12 -1.88 17.34
C ALA A 373 -6.11 -2.86 16.14
N GLN A 374 -5.28 -2.61 15.12
CA GLN A 374 -5.11 -3.48 13.94
C GLN A 374 -4.47 -4.84 14.28
N VAL A 375 -3.82 -4.96 15.43
CA VAL A 375 -3.19 -6.21 15.89
C VAL A 375 -4.13 -7.01 16.81
N VAL A 376 -5.13 -6.36 17.41
CA VAL A 376 -6.09 -7.04 18.30
C VAL A 376 -6.85 -8.14 17.54
N PRO A 377 -6.90 -9.39 18.07
CA PRO A 377 -7.68 -10.46 17.46
C PRO A 377 -9.15 -10.07 17.29
N ARG A 378 -9.73 -10.46 16.14
CA ARG A 378 -11.09 -10.05 15.75
C ARG A 378 -12.15 -10.42 16.79
N ASP A 379 -12.07 -11.59 17.37
CA ASP A 379 -13.02 -12.09 18.38
C ASP A 379 -12.96 -11.25 19.67
N ILE A 380 -11.77 -10.85 20.10
CA ILE A 380 -11.56 -9.97 21.26
C ILE A 380 -12.10 -8.57 20.97
N LEU A 381 -11.79 -8.03 19.79
CA LEU A 381 -12.30 -6.72 19.35
C LEU A 381 -13.83 -6.70 19.30
N LEU A 382 -14.46 -7.75 18.75
CA LEU A 382 -15.91 -7.89 18.72
C LEU A 382 -16.51 -8.02 20.12
N ALA A 383 -15.92 -8.80 21.01
CA ALA A 383 -16.37 -8.95 22.38
C ALA A 383 -16.31 -7.59 23.12
N HIS A 384 -15.22 -6.85 22.93
CA HIS A 384 -15.05 -5.51 23.48
C HIS A 384 -16.12 -4.53 22.98
N LEU A 385 -16.32 -4.42 21.66
CA LEU A 385 -17.31 -3.52 21.04
C LEU A 385 -18.75 -3.89 21.45
N ARG A 386 -19.07 -5.17 21.60
CA ARG A 386 -20.37 -5.64 22.12
C ARG A 386 -20.61 -5.25 23.56
N GLY A 387 -19.58 -5.30 24.40
CA GLY A 387 -19.63 -4.89 25.79
C GLY A 387 -19.53 -3.36 26.00
N ALA A 388 -19.01 -2.63 25.05
CA ALA A 388 -18.73 -1.20 25.16
C ALA A 388 -19.98 -0.35 25.43
N SER A 389 -19.81 0.75 26.16
CA SER A 389 -20.86 1.77 26.34
C SER A 389 -21.16 2.48 25.00
N PRO A 390 -22.30 3.20 24.88
CA PRO A 390 -22.63 3.94 23.67
C PRO A 390 -21.59 5.01 23.25
N SER A 391 -20.80 5.53 24.18
CA SER A 391 -19.71 6.44 23.86
C SER A 391 -18.44 5.70 23.42
N ALA A 392 -18.11 4.60 24.08
CA ALA A 392 -16.93 3.81 23.79
C ALA A 392 -17.04 3.03 22.48
N VAL A 393 -18.25 2.62 22.07
CA VAL A 393 -18.46 1.93 20.79
C VAL A 393 -18.20 2.83 19.56
N LEU A 394 -18.15 4.16 19.75
CA LEU A 394 -17.82 5.13 18.69
C LEU A 394 -16.32 5.44 18.58
N ASP A 395 -15.47 4.61 19.19
CA ASP A 395 -14.02 4.69 19.00
C ASP A 395 -13.66 4.34 17.56
N ASP A 396 -13.21 5.32 16.79
CA ASP A 396 -12.93 5.20 15.38
C ASP A 396 -11.71 4.29 15.08
N ALA A 397 -10.74 4.23 16.00
CA ALA A 397 -9.59 3.35 15.88
C ALA A 397 -10.00 1.87 15.99
N LEU A 398 -10.81 1.52 16.98
CA LEU A 398 -11.34 0.17 17.16
C LEU A 398 -12.28 -0.23 16.02
N LEU A 399 -13.14 0.67 15.58
CA LEU A 399 -14.03 0.44 14.44
C LEU A 399 -13.26 0.27 13.12
N ALA A 400 -12.23 1.07 12.89
CA ALA A 400 -11.37 0.97 11.73
C ALA A 400 -10.54 -0.33 11.71
N ALA A 401 -10.24 -0.89 12.87
CA ALA A 401 -9.54 -2.16 12.99
C ALA A 401 -10.44 -3.38 12.70
N LEU A 402 -11.75 -3.24 12.89
CA LEU A 402 -12.69 -4.35 12.65
C LEU A 402 -12.82 -4.62 11.13
N PRO A 403 -12.44 -5.83 10.66
CA PRO A 403 -12.54 -6.16 9.24
C PRO A 403 -14.00 -6.23 8.76
N ALA A 404 -14.21 -5.87 7.49
CA ALA A 404 -15.50 -6.04 6.82
C ALA A 404 -15.77 -7.54 6.51
N PRO A 405 -17.04 -7.96 6.42
CA PRO A 405 -18.23 -7.23 6.86
C PRO A 405 -18.38 -7.22 8.38
N TRP A 406 -18.86 -6.10 8.91
CA TRP A 406 -19.18 -6.03 10.35
C TRP A 406 -20.37 -6.94 10.67
N PRO A 407 -20.39 -7.58 11.86
CA PRO A 407 -21.59 -8.23 12.32
C PRO A 407 -22.74 -7.22 12.49
N ARG A 408 -23.94 -7.65 12.12
CA ARG A 408 -25.13 -6.79 12.13
C ARG A 408 -25.40 -6.16 13.50
N ASP A 409 -25.26 -6.94 14.57
CA ASP A 409 -25.48 -6.50 15.95
C ASP A 409 -24.53 -5.37 16.36
N VAL A 410 -23.25 -5.42 15.94
CA VAL A 410 -22.27 -4.35 16.19
C VAL A 410 -22.62 -3.11 15.37
N ALA A 411 -22.95 -3.28 14.09
CA ALA A 411 -23.29 -2.16 13.21
C ALA A 411 -24.57 -1.41 13.67
N GLU A 412 -25.61 -2.16 14.10
CA GLU A 412 -26.83 -1.58 14.69
C GLU A 412 -26.55 -0.86 16.01
N LYS A 413 -25.65 -1.40 16.85
CA LYS A 413 -25.23 -0.74 18.09
C LYS A 413 -24.49 0.57 17.82
N VAL A 414 -23.58 0.60 16.85
CA VAL A 414 -22.89 1.82 16.41
C VAL A 414 -23.89 2.87 15.90
N LEU A 415 -24.83 2.45 15.04
CA LEU A 415 -25.88 3.33 14.52
C LEU A 415 -26.74 3.91 15.65
N THR A 416 -27.15 3.08 16.61
CA THR A 416 -27.93 3.49 17.78
C THR A 416 -27.13 4.52 18.62
N ALA A 417 -25.84 4.29 18.82
CA ALA A 417 -24.99 5.20 19.57
C ALA A 417 -24.84 6.57 18.90
N LEU A 418 -24.74 6.62 17.57
CA LEU A 418 -24.71 7.87 16.79
C LEU A 418 -25.99 8.71 16.95
N TYR A 419 -27.14 8.05 17.20
CA TYR A 419 -28.41 8.71 17.43
C TYR A 419 -28.58 9.24 18.85
N THR A 420 -28.19 8.43 19.83
CA THR A 420 -28.49 8.69 21.24
C THR A 420 -27.48 9.61 21.91
N LYS A 421 -26.30 9.79 21.30
CA LYS A 421 -25.23 10.61 21.87
C LYS A 421 -25.04 11.92 21.11
N LEU A 422 -24.89 13.00 21.88
CA LEU A 422 -24.42 14.28 21.39
C LEU A 422 -22.91 14.14 21.09
N THR A 423 -22.60 13.81 19.84
CA THR A 423 -21.22 13.71 19.34
C THR A 423 -20.93 14.83 18.36
N THR A 424 -19.66 15.16 18.19
CA THR A 424 -19.22 16.15 17.20
C THR A 424 -19.52 15.68 15.78
N THR A 425 -19.80 16.59 14.87
CA THR A 425 -20.03 16.30 13.44
C THR A 425 -18.86 15.53 12.82
N ARG A 426 -17.64 15.73 13.32
CA ARG A 426 -16.45 14.99 12.88
C ARG A 426 -16.59 13.51 13.20
N VAL A 427 -16.84 13.15 14.45
CA VAL A 427 -17.03 11.74 14.87
C VAL A 427 -18.17 11.09 14.08
N VAL A 428 -19.30 11.81 13.91
CA VAL A 428 -20.43 11.30 13.12
C VAL A 428 -19.98 10.97 11.69
N ARG A 429 -19.24 11.87 11.05
CA ARG A 429 -18.73 11.68 9.68
C ARG A 429 -17.80 10.48 9.59
N ASP A 430 -16.80 10.42 10.47
CA ASP A 430 -15.74 9.40 10.42
C ASP A 430 -16.35 8.01 10.68
N VAL A 431 -17.21 7.86 11.67
CA VAL A 431 -17.90 6.61 12.00
C VAL A 431 -18.89 6.20 10.90
N LEU A 432 -19.69 7.14 10.34
CA LEU A 432 -20.60 6.83 9.22
C LEU A 432 -19.84 6.42 7.97
N THR A 433 -18.66 7.00 7.72
CA THR A 433 -17.80 6.55 6.61
C THR A 433 -17.36 5.11 6.79
N LEU A 434 -16.91 4.72 7.99
CA LEU A 434 -16.54 3.34 8.28
C LEU A 434 -17.75 2.40 8.14
N LEU A 435 -18.91 2.78 8.68
CA LEU A 435 -20.14 2.01 8.62
C LEU A 435 -20.57 1.79 7.16
N ALA A 436 -20.56 2.84 6.35
CA ALA A 436 -20.92 2.76 4.93
C ALA A 436 -20.06 1.77 4.13
N HIS A 437 -18.77 1.65 4.47
CA HIS A 437 -17.84 0.76 3.76
C HIS A 437 -17.74 -0.65 4.36
N ARG A 438 -18.22 -0.88 5.60
CA ARG A 438 -17.96 -2.13 6.31
C ARG A 438 -19.20 -2.80 6.88
N ALA A 439 -20.31 -2.09 7.03
CA ALA A 439 -21.55 -2.66 7.52
C ALA A 439 -22.25 -3.58 6.50
N PRO A 440 -23.12 -4.46 6.94
CA PRO A 440 -24.01 -5.22 6.06
C PRO A 440 -24.95 -4.31 5.26
N PHE A 441 -25.26 -4.69 4.04
CA PHE A 441 -26.07 -3.88 3.10
C PHE A 441 -27.49 -3.61 3.62
N GLU A 442 -28.03 -4.52 4.43
CA GLU A 442 -29.37 -4.44 5.01
C GLU A 442 -29.56 -3.23 5.93
N LEU A 443 -28.47 -2.59 6.34
CA LEU A 443 -28.54 -1.35 7.12
C LEU A 443 -28.82 -0.11 6.27
N ALA A 444 -28.81 -0.21 4.93
CA ALA A 444 -29.09 0.93 4.04
C ALA A 444 -30.43 1.59 4.37
N ASP A 445 -31.49 0.82 4.52
CA ASP A 445 -32.82 1.29 4.86
C ASP A 445 -32.86 1.98 6.24
N LEU A 446 -32.17 1.39 7.23
CA LEU A 446 -32.08 1.99 8.57
C LEU A 446 -31.33 3.32 8.56
N LEU A 447 -30.31 3.47 7.74
CA LEU A 447 -29.58 4.73 7.56
C LEU A 447 -30.43 5.77 6.82
N ALA A 448 -31.19 5.36 5.81
CA ALA A 448 -32.12 6.25 5.10
C ALA A 448 -33.23 6.76 6.05
N ASP A 449 -33.77 5.85 6.86
CA ASP A 449 -34.73 6.21 7.92
C ASP A 449 -34.12 7.16 8.93
N ALA A 450 -32.86 6.94 9.25
CA ALA A 450 -32.06 7.77 10.12
C ALA A 450 -31.92 9.20 9.58
N ALA A 451 -31.58 9.32 8.31
CA ALA A 451 -31.52 10.62 7.63
C ALA A 451 -32.85 11.38 7.72
N ASN A 452 -33.99 10.68 7.52
CA ASN A 452 -35.31 11.29 7.51
C ASN A 452 -35.79 11.74 8.91
N ARG A 453 -35.18 11.26 9.99
CA ARG A 453 -35.57 11.57 11.38
C ARG A 453 -34.73 12.68 12.01
N THR A 454 -33.70 13.17 11.32
CA THR A 454 -32.82 14.22 11.87
C THR A 454 -33.22 15.60 11.36
N ASP A 455 -33.31 16.56 12.25
CA ASP A 455 -33.58 17.97 11.92
C ASP A 455 -32.31 18.75 11.53
N ASP A 456 -31.13 18.16 11.78
CA ASP A 456 -29.83 18.72 11.40
C ASP A 456 -29.49 18.40 9.96
N LEU A 457 -29.52 19.40 9.08
CA LEU A 457 -29.24 19.27 7.66
C LEU A 457 -27.85 18.66 7.38
N GLY A 458 -26.85 18.97 8.20
CA GLY A 458 -25.49 18.40 8.06
C GLY A 458 -25.47 16.90 8.36
N ARG A 459 -26.13 16.49 9.44
CA ARG A 459 -26.30 15.07 9.79
C ARG A 459 -27.16 14.32 8.79
N LEU A 460 -28.27 14.90 8.35
CA LEU A 460 -29.13 14.33 7.32
C LEU A 460 -28.29 13.92 6.08
N HIS A 461 -27.46 14.86 5.61
CA HIS A 461 -26.62 14.61 4.43
C HIS A 461 -25.61 13.48 4.66
N LEU A 462 -25.00 13.38 5.84
CA LEU A 462 -24.06 12.32 6.18
C LEU A 462 -24.73 10.94 6.24
N PHE A 463 -25.91 10.83 6.85
CA PHE A 463 -26.68 9.59 6.91
C PHE A 463 -27.16 9.15 5.52
N ALA A 464 -27.68 10.07 4.71
CA ALA A 464 -28.14 9.80 3.36
C ALA A 464 -26.96 9.31 2.48
N SER A 465 -25.81 9.97 2.52
CA SER A 465 -24.61 9.56 1.81
C SER A 465 -24.11 8.17 2.22
N ALA A 466 -24.20 7.81 3.50
CA ALA A 466 -23.87 6.49 3.99
C ALA A 466 -24.84 5.42 3.47
N ALA A 467 -26.15 5.72 3.44
CA ALA A 467 -27.18 4.84 2.89
C ALA A 467 -26.96 4.60 1.38
N ASP A 468 -26.67 5.66 0.62
CA ASP A 468 -26.37 5.59 -0.83
C ASP A 468 -25.13 4.71 -1.08
N THR A 469 -24.10 4.84 -0.25
CA THR A 469 -22.89 4.03 -0.36
C THR A 469 -23.18 2.54 -0.10
N LEU A 470 -23.97 2.19 0.93
CA LEU A 470 -24.38 0.81 1.18
C LEU A 470 -25.23 0.25 0.03
N THR A 471 -26.12 1.06 -0.52
CA THR A 471 -26.94 0.67 -1.68
C THR A 471 -26.07 0.40 -2.90
N LEU A 472 -25.06 1.25 -3.14
CA LEU A 472 -24.11 1.05 -4.25
C LEU A 472 -23.28 -0.22 -4.05
N ARG A 473 -22.82 -0.52 -2.82
CA ARG A 473 -22.11 -1.77 -2.49
C ARG A 473 -22.98 -2.99 -2.75
N LYS A 474 -24.26 -2.94 -2.34
CA LYS A 474 -25.22 -3.99 -2.63
C LYS A 474 -25.33 -4.23 -4.14
N THR A 475 -25.48 -3.16 -4.93
CA THR A 475 -25.56 -3.24 -6.40
C THR A 475 -24.31 -3.87 -7.01
N ILE A 476 -23.11 -3.51 -6.52
CA ILE A 476 -21.84 -4.12 -6.95
C ILE A 476 -21.85 -5.63 -6.75
N HIS A 477 -22.30 -6.11 -5.58
CA HIS A 477 -22.39 -7.53 -5.30
C HIS A 477 -23.45 -8.25 -6.14
N GLU A 478 -24.59 -7.60 -6.41
CA GLU A 478 -25.66 -8.13 -7.28
C GLU A 478 -25.21 -8.24 -8.74
N GLU A 479 -24.51 -7.23 -9.27
CA GLU A 479 -23.97 -7.23 -10.64
C GLU A 479 -22.88 -8.30 -10.85
N LEU A 480 -22.21 -8.71 -9.78
CA LEU A 480 -21.11 -9.70 -9.77
C LEU A 480 -21.53 -11.05 -9.13
N SER A 481 -22.81 -11.29 -8.91
CA SER A 481 -23.33 -12.54 -8.30
C SER A 481 -23.34 -13.76 -9.25
#